data_682baa3d7b4fd89bcc2ac4ac91a2a13e
#
_entry.id   682baa3d7b4fd89bcc2ac4ac91a2a13e
#
_cell.length_a   1.000
_cell.length_b   1.000
_cell.length_c   1.000
_cell.angle_alpha   90.00
_cell.angle_beta   90.00
_cell.angle_gamma   90.00
#
_symmetry.space_group_name_H-M   'P 1'
#
loop_
_entity.id
_entity.type
_entity.pdbx_description
1 polymer ?
#
loop_
_entity_poly.entity_id
_entity_poly.type
_entity_poly.pdbx_seq_one_letter_code
_entity_poly.pdbx_strand_id
1 'polypeptide(L)'
;MDYCSVDDVISLWRPLKIDEAERVRELIPVIENSLRVEADNVGKDLDDMAKASEPYRSVLKSVIVDVVARTLMTATDQEPMTQYSESALGYSFSGSFLVPGGGLFIKRDELKRLGLKKQRYGVLNFYEDPWNRCGLNPEDKDW
;
A
#
# COMPACT_ATOMS: atom_id res chain seq x y z
N MET A 1 6.08 -3.74 17.75
CA MET A 1 4.66 -4.05 17.99
C MET A 1 4.18 -4.86 16.81
N ASP A 2 3.73 -6.06 17.05
CA ASP A 2 3.28 -6.94 15.98
C ASP A 2 1.80 -6.68 15.71
N TYR A 3 1.46 -6.37 14.47
CA TYR A 3 0.08 -6.07 14.09
C TYR A 3 -0.68 -7.29 13.62
N CYS A 4 0.03 -8.32 13.15
CA CYS A 4 -0.54 -9.52 12.56
C CYS A 4 0.23 -10.77 13.02
N SER A 5 -0.48 -11.86 13.24
CA SER A 5 0.09 -13.17 13.55
C SER A 5 -0.21 -14.16 12.43
N VAL A 6 0.45 -15.33 12.47
CA VAL A 6 0.15 -16.45 11.55
C VAL A 6 -1.29 -16.92 11.72
N ASP A 7 -1.80 -16.92 12.95
CA ASP A 7 -3.19 -17.31 13.25
C ASP A 7 -4.20 -16.34 12.62
N ASP A 8 -3.88 -15.04 12.56
CA ASP A 8 -4.70 -14.05 11.88
C ASP A 8 -4.77 -14.31 10.37
N VAL A 9 -3.66 -14.72 9.76
CA VAL A 9 -3.64 -15.09 8.33
C VAL A 9 -4.51 -16.32 8.06
N ILE A 10 -4.44 -17.33 8.93
CA ILE A 10 -5.28 -18.53 8.84
C ILE A 10 -6.76 -18.18 9.00
N SER A 11 -7.09 -17.30 9.94
CA SER A 11 -8.47 -16.91 10.24
C SER A 11 -9.10 -16.05 9.14
N LEU A 12 -8.32 -15.15 8.52
CA LEU A 12 -8.82 -14.18 7.55
C LEU A 12 -8.71 -14.67 6.10
N TRP A 13 -7.88 -15.65 5.83
CA TRP A 13 -7.66 -16.12 4.46
C TRP A 13 -7.94 -17.62 4.32
N ARG A 14 -7.01 -18.50 4.68
CA ARG A 14 -7.15 -19.95 4.59
C ARG A 14 -6.16 -20.68 5.50
N PRO A 15 -6.39 -21.98 5.77
CA PRO A 15 -5.39 -22.81 6.43
C PRO A 15 -4.09 -22.86 5.62
N LEU A 16 -2.96 -22.78 6.31
CA LEU A 16 -1.62 -22.79 5.73
C LEU A 16 -0.98 -24.17 5.90
N LYS A 17 -0.19 -24.57 4.91
CA LYS A 17 0.73 -25.71 5.04
C LYS A 17 1.88 -25.34 5.98
N ILE A 18 2.59 -26.34 6.50
CA ILE A 18 3.71 -26.12 7.43
C ILE A 18 4.77 -25.20 6.83
N ASP A 19 5.18 -25.49 5.58
CA ASP A 19 6.16 -24.69 4.86
C ASP A 19 5.68 -23.25 4.60
N GLU A 20 4.39 -23.09 4.29
CA GLU A 20 3.78 -21.77 4.13
C GLU A 20 3.72 -20.99 5.44
N ALA A 21 3.42 -21.65 6.55
CA ALA A 21 3.37 -21.02 7.87
C ALA A 21 4.74 -20.50 8.33
N GLU A 22 5.81 -21.23 8.06
CA GLU A 22 7.17 -20.76 8.32
C GLU A 22 7.50 -19.52 7.47
N ARG A 23 7.18 -19.57 6.18
CA ARG A 23 7.39 -18.46 5.27
C ARG A 23 6.59 -17.21 5.68
N VAL A 24 5.34 -17.38 6.08
CA VAL A 24 4.48 -16.28 6.58
C VAL A 24 5.08 -15.65 7.83
N ARG A 25 5.63 -16.45 8.74
CA ARG A 25 6.27 -15.94 9.97
C ARG A 25 7.43 -15.00 9.67
N GLU A 26 8.18 -15.27 8.60
CA GLU A 26 9.27 -14.41 8.15
C GLU A 26 8.78 -13.20 7.33
N LEU A 27 7.67 -13.33 6.60
CA LEU A 27 7.12 -12.27 5.75
C LEU A 27 6.43 -11.17 6.55
N ILE A 28 5.70 -11.51 7.60
CA ILE A 28 4.93 -10.55 8.40
C ILE A 28 5.80 -9.38 8.89
N PRO A 29 6.95 -9.59 9.53
CA PRO A 29 7.81 -8.49 9.98
C PRO A 29 8.31 -7.61 8.83
N VAL A 30 8.61 -8.19 7.68
CA VAL A 30 9.06 -7.45 6.50
C VAL A 30 7.96 -6.54 5.97
N ILE A 31 6.73 -7.04 5.91
CA ILE A 31 5.56 -6.25 5.46
C ILE A 31 5.27 -5.12 6.45
N GLU A 32 5.28 -5.40 7.74
CA GLU A 32 5.06 -4.39 8.78
C GLU A 32 6.10 -3.27 8.72
N ASN A 33 7.38 -3.63 8.57
CA ASN A 33 8.45 -2.64 8.42
C ASN A 33 8.34 -1.85 7.11
N SER A 34 7.92 -2.48 6.02
CA SER A 34 7.65 -1.78 4.76
C SER A 34 6.54 -0.75 4.91
N LEU A 35 5.48 -1.07 5.64
CA LEU A 35 4.40 -0.13 5.94
C LEU A 35 4.85 1.01 6.86
N ARG A 36 5.75 0.74 7.82
CA ARG A 36 6.36 1.81 8.65
C ARG A 36 7.18 2.77 7.81
N VAL A 37 7.98 2.26 6.88
CA VAL A 37 8.75 3.10 5.96
C VAL A 37 7.83 3.97 5.09
N GLU A 38 6.73 3.40 4.58
CA GLU A 38 5.74 4.17 3.82
C GLU A 38 5.06 5.25 4.68
N ALA A 39 4.79 4.96 5.95
CA ALA A 39 4.26 5.94 6.89
C ALA A 39 5.25 7.08 7.16
N ASP A 40 6.51 6.75 7.39
CA ASP A 40 7.58 7.74 7.58
C ASP A 40 7.76 8.65 6.35
N ASN A 41 7.64 8.08 5.14
CA ASN A 41 7.72 8.83 3.88
C ASN A 41 6.62 9.89 3.73
N VAL A 42 5.48 9.71 4.39
CA VAL A 42 4.38 10.69 4.42
C VAL A 42 4.34 11.50 5.71
N GLY A 43 5.33 11.35 6.58
CA GLY A 43 5.43 12.09 7.84
C GLY A 43 4.46 11.63 8.91
N LYS A 44 4.08 10.35 8.92
CA LYS A 44 3.16 9.73 9.87
C LYS A 44 3.84 8.62 10.64
N ASP A 45 3.41 8.37 11.86
CA ASP A 45 3.83 7.24 12.67
C ASP A 45 2.74 6.15 12.65
N LEU A 46 3.07 4.99 12.09
CA LEU A 46 2.14 3.88 11.96
C LEU A 46 1.75 3.31 13.33
N ASP A 47 2.70 3.24 14.26
CA ASP A 47 2.46 2.70 15.59
C ASP A 47 1.49 3.59 16.39
N ASP A 48 1.65 4.90 16.29
CA ASP A 48 0.75 5.86 16.93
C ASP A 48 -0.66 5.82 16.32
N MET A 49 -0.77 5.70 15.01
CA MET A 49 -2.06 5.56 14.33
C MET A 49 -2.78 4.27 14.73
N ALA A 50 -2.05 3.17 14.84
CA ALA A 50 -2.59 1.88 15.24
C ALA A 50 -3.03 1.86 16.72
N LYS A 51 -2.33 2.57 17.59
CA LYS A 51 -2.71 2.73 19.02
C LYS A 51 -3.92 3.62 19.19
N ALA A 52 -4.04 4.67 18.38
CA ALA A 52 -5.11 5.66 18.49
C ALA A 52 -6.47 5.14 18.04
N SER A 53 -6.51 4.14 17.14
CA SER A 53 -7.76 3.67 16.54
C SER A 53 -7.75 2.14 16.37
N GLU A 54 -8.67 1.47 17.06
CA GLU A 54 -8.87 0.03 16.91
C GLU A 54 -9.40 -0.36 15.51
N PRO A 55 -10.34 0.36 14.89
CA PRO A 55 -10.73 0.12 13.51
C PRO A 55 -9.57 0.23 12.53
N TYR A 56 -8.66 1.18 12.74
CA TYR A 56 -7.46 1.33 11.91
C TYR A 56 -6.55 0.09 12.02
N ARG A 57 -6.34 -0.41 13.24
CA ARG A 57 -5.58 -1.63 13.49
C ARG A 57 -6.18 -2.85 12.78
N SER A 58 -7.50 -2.96 12.77
CA SER A 58 -8.20 -4.03 12.06
C SER A 58 -8.00 -3.96 10.55
N VAL A 59 -8.08 -2.77 9.96
CA VAL A 59 -7.81 -2.55 8.54
C VAL A 59 -6.34 -2.82 8.21
N LEU A 60 -5.42 -2.38 9.06
CA LEU A 60 -3.99 -2.65 8.91
C LEU A 60 -3.70 -4.16 8.89
N LYS A 61 -4.29 -4.92 9.80
CA LYS A 61 -4.20 -6.38 9.82
C LYS A 61 -4.72 -6.99 8.52
N SER A 62 -5.87 -6.56 8.03
CA SER A 62 -6.45 -7.02 6.75
C SER A 62 -5.50 -6.76 5.57
N VAL A 63 -4.88 -5.60 5.51
CA VAL A 63 -3.91 -5.26 4.46
C VAL A 63 -2.68 -6.15 4.53
N ILE A 64 -2.15 -6.41 5.71
CA ILE A 64 -1.01 -7.32 5.89
C ILE A 64 -1.36 -8.72 5.40
N VAL A 65 -2.53 -9.24 5.74
CA VAL A 65 -3.01 -10.56 5.27
C VAL A 65 -3.17 -10.59 3.75
N ASP A 66 -3.69 -9.54 3.13
CA ASP A 66 -3.82 -9.44 1.68
C ASP A 66 -2.46 -9.48 0.98
N VAL A 67 -1.45 -8.79 1.52
CA VAL A 67 -0.09 -8.81 0.99
C VAL A 67 0.55 -10.19 1.15
N VAL A 68 0.39 -10.83 2.31
CA VAL A 68 0.87 -12.21 2.55
C VAL A 68 0.22 -13.18 1.57
N ALA A 69 -1.09 -13.14 1.44
CA ALA A 69 -1.84 -14.01 0.52
C ALA A 69 -1.36 -13.85 -0.92
N ARG A 70 -1.19 -12.64 -1.37
CA ARG A 70 -0.67 -12.33 -2.72
C ARG A 70 0.74 -12.87 -2.92
N THR A 71 1.61 -12.70 -1.94
CA THR A 71 2.98 -13.21 -1.99
C THR A 71 3.04 -14.73 -2.05
N LEU A 72 2.17 -15.41 -1.29
CA LEU A 72 2.08 -16.88 -1.31
C LEU A 72 1.43 -17.42 -2.59
N MET A 73 0.48 -16.68 -3.17
CA MET A 73 -0.17 -17.07 -4.43
C MET A 73 0.73 -16.87 -5.64
N THR A 74 1.76 -16.03 -5.54
CA THR A 74 2.78 -15.90 -6.58
C THR A 74 3.66 -17.15 -6.54
N ALA A 75 3.49 -18.03 -7.53
CA ALA A 75 4.23 -19.29 -7.59
C ALA A 75 5.72 -19.04 -7.75
N THR A 76 6.50 -19.57 -6.82
CA THR A 76 7.97 -19.47 -6.84
C THR A 76 8.62 -20.44 -7.85
N ASP A 77 7.87 -21.43 -8.31
CA ASP A 77 8.35 -22.50 -9.20
C ASP A 77 7.99 -22.26 -10.69
N GLN A 78 7.29 -21.16 -10.99
CA GLN A 78 6.98 -20.78 -12.36
C GLN A 78 7.86 -19.62 -12.80
N GLU A 79 8.26 -19.65 -14.07
CA GLU A 79 8.94 -18.50 -14.67
C GLU A 79 8.12 -17.23 -14.50
N PRO A 80 8.77 -16.10 -14.15
CA PRO A 80 8.07 -14.86 -13.96
C PRO A 80 7.38 -14.43 -15.25
N MET A 81 6.05 -14.46 -15.25
CA MET A 81 5.27 -13.94 -16.36
C MET A 81 5.31 -12.41 -16.30
N THR A 82 5.91 -11.81 -17.29
CA THR A 82 6.01 -10.36 -17.41
C THR A 82 4.73 -9.69 -17.90
N GLN A 83 3.84 -10.44 -18.57
CA GLN A 83 2.54 -9.94 -18.99
C GLN A 83 1.50 -11.08 -19.00
N TYR A 84 0.38 -10.84 -18.39
CA TYR A 84 -0.80 -11.67 -18.49
C TYR A 84 -1.94 -10.81 -19.03
N SER A 85 -2.54 -11.23 -20.13
CA SER A 85 -3.74 -10.61 -20.66
C SER A 85 -4.82 -11.67 -20.84
N GLU A 86 -5.92 -11.52 -20.17
CA GLU A 86 -7.11 -12.34 -20.35
C GLU A 86 -8.27 -11.44 -20.82
N SER A 87 -8.83 -11.78 -21.96
CA SER A 87 -10.03 -11.13 -22.45
C SER A 87 -11.16 -12.15 -22.58
N ALA A 88 -12.18 -11.99 -21.77
CA ALA A 88 -13.39 -12.78 -21.85
C ALA A 88 -14.60 -11.86 -21.79
N LEU A 89 -15.54 -11.99 -22.73
CA LEU A 89 -16.84 -11.31 -22.74
C LEU A 89 -16.77 -9.76 -22.61
N GLY A 90 -15.82 -9.11 -23.28
CA GLY A 90 -15.67 -7.66 -23.23
C GLY A 90 -14.98 -7.13 -21.98
N TYR A 91 -14.49 -7.99 -21.12
CA TYR A 91 -13.69 -7.65 -19.97
C TYR A 91 -12.20 -7.88 -20.30
N SER A 92 -11.39 -6.82 -20.27
CA SER A 92 -9.96 -6.96 -20.43
C SER A 92 -9.25 -6.72 -19.10
N PHE A 93 -8.55 -7.73 -18.63
CA PHE A 93 -7.65 -7.63 -17.48
C PHE A 93 -6.21 -7.69 -17.99
N SER A 94 -5.45 -6.65 -17.75
CA SER A 94 -4.03 -6.65 -18.02
C SER A 94 -3.26 -6.49 -16.71
N GLY A 95 -2.50 -7.50 -16.34
CA GLY A 95 -1.59 -7.45 -15.19
C GLY A 95 -0.16 -7.62 -15.63
N SER A 96 0.72 -6.74 -15.24
CA SER A 96 2.15 -6.96 -15.36
C SER A 96 2.70 -7.47 -14.03
N PHE A 97 3.26 -8.66 -14.05
CA PHE A 97 3.97 -9.21 -12.91
C PHE A 97 5.45 -8.89 -13.04
N LEU A 98 5.93 -8.00 -12.23
CA LEU A 98 7.35 -7.75 -12.10
C LEU A 98 7.91 -8.71 -11.06
N VAL A 99 8.74 -9.65 -11.52
CA VAL A 99 9.42 -10.50 -10.56
C VAL A 99 10.79 -10.93 -11.02
N PRO A 100 11.83 -10.42 -10.45
CA PRO A 100 12.78 -11.29 -9.81
C PRO A 100 12.81 -11.02 -8.32
N GLY A 101 12.54 -12.05 -7.50
CA GLY A 101 12.74 -11.98 -6.06
C GLY A 101 11.50 -11.92 -5.18
N GLY A 102 10.36 -12.46 -5.66
CA GLY A 102 9.33 -12.89 -4.74
C GLY A 102 8.09 -12.05 -4.55
N GLY A 103 7.75 -11.16 -5.45
CA GLY A 103 6.41 -10.58 -5.54
C GLY A 103 5.87 -9.85 -4.31
N LEU A 104 6.73 -9.49 -3.36
CA LEU A 104 6.34 -8.68 -2.20
C LEU A 104 6.20 -7.23 -2.66
N PHE A 105 4.97 -6.79 -2.85
CA PHE A 105 4.69 -5.38 -3.13
C PHE A 105 3.38 -4.96 -2.44
N ILE A 106 3.31 -3.70 -2.09
CA ILE A 106 2.13 -3.08 -1.48
C ILE A 106 1.44 -2.25 -2.55
N LYS A 107 0.16 -2.49 -2.78
CA LYS A 107 -0.62 -1.75 -3.77
C LYS A 107 -0.87 -0.32 -3.30
N ARG A 108 -0.98 0.60 -4.27
CA ARG A 108 -1.34 1.99 -3.98
C ARG A 108 -2.71 2.14 -3.30
N ASP A 109 -3.65 1.26 -3.61
CA ASP A 109 -4.98 1.27 -3.00
C ASP A 109 -4.92 0.83 -1.52
N GLU A 110 -4.03 -0.09 -1.19
CA GLU A 110 -3.77 -0.51 0.19
C GLU A 110 -3.17 0.65 1.00
N LEU A 111 -2.18 1.35 0.45
CA LEU A 111 -1.63 2.56 1.07
C LEU A 111 -2.68 3.67 1.21
N LYS A 112 -3.57 3.82 0.24
CA LYS A 112 -4.66 4.79 0.30
C LYS A 112 -5.65 4.44 1.41
N ARG A 113 -6.01 3.17 1.58
CA ARG A 113 -6.87 2.70 2.68
C ARG A 113 -6.27 3.00 4.04
N LEU A 114 -4.96 2.88 4.18
CA LEU A 114 -4.21 3.18 5.40
C LEU A 114 -3.88 4.68 5.58
N GLY A 115 -4.22 5.52 4.61
CA GLY A 115 -3.88 6.94 4.64
C GLY A 115 -2.38 7.23 4.48
N LEU A 116 -1.62 6.30 3.92
CA LEU A 116 -0.16 6.40 3.74
C LEU A 116 0.24 6.83 2.32
N LYS A 117 -0.73 7.11 1.46
CA LYS A 117 -0.44 7.56 0.10
C LYS A 117 -0.05 9.02 0.08
N LYS A 118 1.13 9.31 -0.48
CA LYS A 118 1.55 10.69 -0.73
C LYS A 118 0.66 11.34 -1.78
N GLN A 119 0.10 12.50 -1.47
CA GLN A 119 -0.67 13.28 -2.42
C GLN A 119 0.27 13.81 -3.53
N ARG A 120 -0.03 13.49 -4.78
CA ARG A 120 0.76 13.91 -5.94
C ARG A 120 0.14 15.06 -6.73
N TYR A 121 -1.14 15.34 -6.48
CA TYR A 121 -1.91 16.34 -7.22
C TYR A 121 -2.39 17.43 -6.28
N GLY A 122 -2.09 18.68 -6.63
CA GLY A 122 -2.71 19.86 -6.05
C GLY A 122 -3.88 20.32 -6.94
N VAL A 123 -4.90 20.91 -6.34
CA VAL A 123 -5.94 21.60 -7.08
C VAL A 123 -5.43 23.00 -7.41
N LEU A 124 -5.32 23.30 -8.70
CA LEU A 124 -5.13 24.67 -9.17
C LEU A 124 -6.50 25.35 -9.14
N ASN A 125 -6.70 26.25 -8.19
CA ASN A 125 -7.90 27.05 -8.14
C ASN A 125 -7.72 28.25 -9.10
N PHE A 126 -8.35 28.18 -10.28
CA PHE A 126 -8.28 29.24 -11.30
C PHE A 126 -9.04 30.50 -10.89
N TYR A 127 -9.79 30.46 -9.79
CA TYR A 127 -10.57 31.58 -9.26
C TYR A 127 -9.92 32.29 -8.07
N GLU A 128 -8.72 31.86 -7.68
CA GLU A 128 -7.94 32.66 -6.74
C GLU A 128 -7.48 33.97 -7.41
N ASP A 129 -7.59 35.03 -6.64
CA ASP A 129 -7.30 36.38 -7.02
C ASP A 129 -6.00 36.48 -7.86
N PRO A 130 -6.06 36.98 -9.10
CA PRO A 130 -4.89 37.03 -9.97
C PRO A 130 -3.72 37.82 -9.40
N TRP A 131 -3.99 38.66 -8.41
CA TRP A 131 -2.98 39.46 -7.74
C TRP A 131 -2.09 38.66 -6.77
N ASN A 132 -2.57 37.57 -6.24
CA ASN A 132 -1.82 36.72 -5.32
C ASN A 132 -0.90 35.71 -6.04
N ARG A 133 -1.02 35.60 -7.36
CA ARG A 133 -0.28 34.62 -8.18
C ARG A 133 1.17 35.01 -8.44
N CYS A 134 1.51 36.28 -8.33
CA CYS A 134 2.84 36.81 -8.71
C CYS A 134 3.67 37.29 -7.52
N GLY A 135 3.19 37.11 -6.28
CA GLY A 135 3.90 37.67 -5.12
C GLY A 135 4.01 39.16 -5.14
N LEU A 136 3.23 39.85 -5.99
CA LEU A 136 3.16 41.30 -6.05
C LEU A 136 2.21 41.76 -4.96
N ASN A 137 2.78 42.34 -3.92
CA ASN A 137 2.04 43.03 -2.90
C ASN A 137 1.28 44.19 -3.56
N PRO A 138 -0.04 44.37 -3.28
CA PRO A 138 -0.78 45.52 -3.79
C PRO A 138 -0.20 46.87 -3.40
N GLU A 139 0.71 46.90 -2.43
CA GLU A 139 1.39 48.13 -1.96
C GLU A 139 2.63 48.50 -2.78
N ASP A 140 3.11 47.62 -3.66
CA ASP A 140 4.26 47.89 -4.55
C ASP A 140 3.85 48.61 -5.85
N LYS A 141 2.85 49.49 -5.79
CA LYS A 141 2.46 50.37 -6.89
C LYS A 141 3.15 51.71 -6.82
N ASP A 142 4.46 51.70 -6.62
CA ASP A 142 5.29 52.87 -6.89
C ASP A 142 5.86 52.75 -8.30
N TRP A 143 5.07 53.32 -9.24
CA TRP A 143 5.51 53.57 -10.64
C TRP A 143 4.70 54.71 -11.28
#